data_8d035ec51d7d531e001f5df610027f29
#
_entry.id   8d035ec51d7d531e001f5df610027f29
#
_cell.length_a   1.000
_cell.length_b   1.000
_cell.length_c   1.000
_cell.angle_alpha   90.00
_cell.angle_beta   90.00
_cell.angle_gamma   90.00
#
_symmetry.space_group_name_H-M   'P 1'
#
loop_
_entity.id
_entity.type
_entity.pdbx_description
1 polymer ?
#
loop_
_entity_poly.entity_id
_entity_poly.type
_entity_poly.pdbx_seq_one_letter_code
_entity_poly.pdbx_strand_id
1 'polypeptide(L)'
;MKLKKIAMLGMTLALSIGALAACGSGKNGGGESQKAADSANSSGDSSEKVKIRLLTRMAGTSDIVKIYNGIIDEFKAKHPEVEIIDDSQGDESAFNNILSTDMASGKMANIYRVQGVANLQKYIDNGLLLDVTPYLEADPEWGKSFAPGALSYYSVPGKEGTYAIPMESGLIGVYYHEDILKEAGVEKFPETWDELLAAIDKLNANGVTPIALGESSNYMGGHLHDQIFYKWLGTEAAKELGNRSKKWTDPDVVQTLQYIKDLIDAKAFDPNAVGMQDDVAMTAFQNGEAAMVVTGPWMIGRFTDPEKTPVNEDIKLAKFPYFKEKPEYKNYDMQVISPYMINGKLEGKELELTIELVKMLTSKEAAKKYAEEAQFIMPIEGVDIDESKVTPLFVESMKLGATSEGIGVDVFDFDELTSMQDRTRNSIMSLFTGSSAEEAAAEIQAEIDNAK
;
A
#
# COMPACT_ATOMS: atom_id res chain seq x y z
N MET A 1 44.39 15.03 37.81
CA MET A 1 44.32 14.88 39.31
C MET A 1 42.95 14.37 39.68
N LYS A 2 42.94 13.17 40.29
CA LYS A 2 41.84 12.48 41.01
C LYS A 2 40.66 11.88 40.25
N LEU A 3 40.82 10.57 39.97
CA LEU A 3 39.75 9.56 39.84
C LEU A 3 38.78 9.56 41.03
N LYS A 4 37.51 9.26 40.79
CA LYS A 4 36.65 8.57 41.78
C LYS A 4 35.87 7.45 41.08
N LYS A 5 36.19 6.22 41.44
CA LYS A 5 35.46 4.97 41.24
C LYS A 5 34.27 4.92 42.21
N ILE A 6 33.11 4.43 41.78
CA ILE A 6 32.04 3.84 42.59
C ILE A 6 31.42 2.72 41.76
N ALA A 7 31.74 1.57 42.07
CA ALA A 7 31.22 0.39 42.77
C ALA A 7 29.92 -0.19 42.17
N MET A 8 30.11 -1.40 41.60
CA MET A 8 29.08 -2.42 41.31
C MET A 8 28.32 -2.80 42.56
N LEU A 9 27.01 -3.01 42.43
CA LEU A 9 26.23 -3.84 43.38
C LEU A 9 25.41 -4.83 42.52
N GLY A 10 25.83 -6.10 42.55
CA GLY A 10 25.08 -7.20 41.98
C GLY A 10 23.92 -7.58 42.91
N MET A 11 22.82 -7.99 42.29
CA MET A 11 21.72 -8.64 43.03
C MET A 11 21.35 -9.94 42.33
N THR A 12 21.62 -10.99 43.01
CA THR A 12 21.44 -12.40 42.65
C THR A 12 19.95 -12.78 42.62
N LEU A 13 19.61 -13.52 41.56
CA LEU A 13 18.31 -14.13 41.32
C LEU A 13 18.20 -15.44 42.12
N ALA A 14 17.11 -15.63 42.88
CA ALA A 14 16.75 -16.89 43.48
C ALA A 14 15.60 -17.55 42.70
N LEU A 15 15.89 -18.69 42.09
CA LEU A 15 14.91 -19.66 41.58
C LEU A 15 14.16 -20.31 42.76
N SER A 16 12.83 -20.43 42.64
CA SER A 16 12.07 -21.42 43.43
C SER A 16 11.17 -22.24 42.48
N ILE A 17 11.60 -23.49 42.34
CA ILE A 17 10.85 -24.63 41.78
C ILE A 17 9.93 -25.15 42.88
N GLY A 18 8.65 -25.34 42.54
CA GLY A 18 7.68 -25.99 43.44
C GLY A 18 6.76 -26.91 42.63
N ALA A 19 7.17 -28.13 42.48
CA ALA A 19 6.28 -29.22 42.09
C ALA A 19 5.69 -29.85 43.37
N LEU A 20 4.39 -30.15 43.36
CA LEU A 20 3.84 -31.16 44.23
C LEU A 20 2.53 -31.73 43.69
N ALA A 21 2.65 -33.00 43.37
CA ALA A 21 1.52 -33.91 43.27
C ALA A 21 1.17 -34.44 44.65
N ALA A 22 -0.10 -34.69 44.90
CA ALA A 22 -0.51 -35.77 45.80
C ALA A 22 -1.98 -36.14 45.65
N CYS A 23 -2.22 -37.39 45.37
CA CYS A 23 -3.47 -38.11 45.52
C CYS A 23 -3.86 -38.26 47.00
N GLY A 24 -5.15 -38.38 47.26
CA GLY A 24 -5.65 -38.78 48.61
C GLY A 24 -7.13 -39.12 48.56
N SER A 25 -7.40 -40.39 48.55
CA SER A 25 -8.71 -41.08 48.60
C SER A 25 -9.30 -41.01 50.02
N GLY A 26 -10.64 -40.94 50.12
CA GLY A 26 -11.34 -41.14 51.39
C GLY A 26 -12.84 -41.11 51.27
N LYS A 27 -13.47 -42.24 51.59
CA LYS A 27 -14.87 -42.64 51.48
C LYS A 27 -15.80 -42.11 52.58
N ASN A 28 -17.10 -42.17 52.23
CA ASN A 28 -18.34 -42.43 52.99
C ASN A 28 -19.11 -41.20 53.55
N GLY A 29 -20.38 -41.11 53.13
CA GLY A 29 -21.56 -41.66 53.70
C GLY A 29 -22.78 -40.75 53.54
N GLY A 30 -23.82 -41.29 52.93
CA GLY A 30 -25.18 -41.23 53.40
C GLY A 30 -26.04 -40.03 53.10
N GLY A 31 -27.06 -40.23 52.26
CA GLY A 31 -28.41 -39.97 52.63
C GLY A 31 -29.17 -38.80 51.93
N GLU A 32 -30.08 -39.24 51.13
CA GLU A 32 -31.43 -38.78 50.88
C GLU A 32 -31.77 -37.88 49.69
N SER A 33 -32.66 -38.45 48.97
CA SER A 33 -33.41 -38.00 47.77
C SER A 33 -34.21 -36.72 48.02
N GLN A 34 -34.21 -35.82 47.05
CA GLN A 34 -35.42 -35.10 46.69
C GLN A 34 -35.52 -34.86 45.16
N LYS A 35 -36.74 -35.05 44.71
CA LYS A 35 -37.18 -35.11 43.32
C LYS A 35 -37.07 -33.82 42.53
N ALA A 36 -36.72 -34.00 41.29
CA ALA A 36 -37.23 -33.41 40.04
C ALA A 36 -37.98 -32.08 40.14
N ALA A 37 -37.41 -31.10 39.45
CA ALA A 37 -38.18 -30.09 38.72
C ALA A 37 -37.55 -29.97 37.33
N ASP A 38 -38.37 -30.23 36.33
CA ASP A 38 -38.11 -29.99 34.92
C ASP A 38 -37.60 -28.56 34.71
N SER A 39 -36.39 -28.44 34.27
CA SER A 39 -35.91 -27.21 33.63
C SER A 39 -35.75 -27.52 32.14
N ALA A 40 -36.64 -26.92 31.39
CA ALA A 40 -36.66 -26.96 29.95
C ALA A 40 -35.22 -26.79 29.38
N ASN A 41 -34.85 -27.79 28.61
CA ASN A 41 -33.71 -27.79 27.75
C ASN A 41 -33.91 -26.71 26.68
N SER A 42 -33.48 -25.47 26.91
CA SER A 42 -33.26 -24.53 25.86
C SER A 42 -32.01 -25.03 25.14
N SER A 43 -32.20 -25.91 24.16
CA SER A 43 -31.21 -26.13 23.12
C SER A 43 -31.05 -24.80 22.37
N GLY A 44 -30.21 -23.92 22.90
CA GLY A 44 -29.63 -22.87 22.13
C GLY A 44 -28.78 -23.55 21.07
N ASP A 45 -29.26 -23.50 19.85
CA ASP A 45 -28.55 -23.85 18.65
C ASP A 45 -27.30 -22.95 18.56
N SER A 46 -26.21 -23.37 19.19
CA SER A 46 -24.90 -22.78 18.97
C SER A 46 -24.39 -23.33 17.64
N SER A 47 -25.03 -22.93 16.52
CA SER A 47 -24.42 -23.12 15.22
C SER A 47 -23.06 -22.44 15.28
N GLU A 48 -22.01 -23.21 15.06
CA GLU A 48 -20.64 -22.69 15.02
C GLU A 48 -20.61 -21.57 13.98
N LYS A 49 -20.22 -20.35 14.39
CA LYS A 49 -20.17 -19.19 13.49
C LYS A 49 -19.15 -19.42 12.39
N VAL A 50 -19.51 -19.03 11.18
CA VAL A 50 -18.56 -18.96 10.07
C VAL A 50 -17.60 -17.82 10.33
N LYS A 51 -16.29 -18.11 10.42
CA LYS A 51 -15.26 -17.11 10.65
C LYS A 51 -14.72 -16.60 9.33
N ILE A 52 -14.68 -15.29 9.16
CA ILE A 52 -14.03 -14.63 8.01
C ILE A 52 -12.95 -13.72 8.55
N ARG A 53 -11.70 -14.07 8.24
CA ARG A 53 -10.53 -13.31 8.65
C ARG A 53 -10.08 -12.38 7.53
N LEU A 54 -9.79 -11.11 7.88
CA LEU A 54 -9.36 -10.07 6.98
C LEU A 54 -7.92 -9.66 7.32
N LEU A 55 -7.09 -9.48 6.30
CA LEU A 55 -5.74 -8.95 6.43
C LEU A 55 -5.49 -7.96 5.28
N THR A 56 -5.84 -6.71 5.50
CA THR A 56 -5.75 -5.62 4.54
C THR A 56 -4.93 -4.45 5.09
N ARG A 57 -4.86 -3.35 4.33
CA ARG A 57 -4.30 -2.07 4.80
C ARG A 57 -5.38 -1.11 5.32
N MET A 58 -6.64 -1.59 5.41
CA MET A 58 -7.79 -0.81 5.86
C MET A 58 -7.88 -0.78 7.39
N ALA A 59 -6.92 -0.09 8.03
CA ALA A 59 -6.87 0.11 9.48
C ALA A 59 -6.62 1.59 9.83
N GLY A 60 -7.08 2.00 11.01
CA GLY A 60 -6.97 3.39 11.47
C GLY A 60 -8.31 4.12 11.50
N THR A 61 -8.29 5.45 11.34
CA THR A 61 -9.46 6.32 11.55
C THR A 61 -9.84 7.18 10.34
N SER A 62 -9.24 6.94 9.17
CA SER A 62 -9.55 7.67 7.95
C SER A 62 -10.98 7.42 7.47
N ASP A 63 -11.51 8.32 6.64
CA ASP A 63 -12.85 8.16 6.09
C ASP A 63 -12.95 6.92 5.18
N ILE A 64 -11.88 6.56 4.48
CA ILE A 64 -11.76 5.31 3.73
C ILE A 64 -12.02 4.10 4.65
N VAL A 65 -11.37 4.08 5.83
CA VAL A 65 -11.54 2.98 6.80
C VAL A 65 -12.92 2.99 7.43
N LYS A 66 -13.53 4.14 7.66
CA LYS A 66 -14.90 4.22 8.17
C LYS A 66 -15.90 3.61 7.18
N ILE A 67 -15.74 3.89 5.88
CA ILE A 67 -16.59 3.32 4.83
C ILE A 67 -16.39 1.80 4.76
N TYR A 68 -15.13 1.33 4.77
CA TYR A 68 -14.80 -0.08 4.81
C TYR A 68 -15.49 -0.80 5.98
N ASN A 69 -15.36 -0.27 7.18
CA ASN A 69 -16.01 -0.83 8.37
C ASN A 69 -17.53 -0.78 8.30
N GLY A 70 -18.09 0.29 7.72
CA GLY A 70 -19.53 0.41 7.50
C GLY A 70 -20.08 -0.71 6.59
N ILE A 71 -19.37 -1.04 5.52
CA ILE A 71 -19.75 -2.15 4.62
C ILE A 71 -19.65 -3.50 5.34
N ILE A 72 -18.60 -3.69 6.16
CA ILE A 72 -18.45 -4.90 6.99
C ILE A 72 -19.61 -5.02 7.99
N ASP A 73 -20.02 -3.93 8.61
CA ASP A 73 -21.15 -3.94 9.56
C ASP A 73 -22.49 -4.19 8.84
N GLU A 74 -22.69 -3.67 7.64
CA GLU A 74 -23.84 -4.01 6.79
C GLU A 74 -23.85 -5.51 6.44
N PHE A 75 -22.67 -6.08 6.12
CA PHE A 75 -22.53 -7.52 5.86
C PHE A 75 -22.85 -8.37 7.10
N LYS A 76 -22.32 -8.01 8.28
CA LYS A 76 -22.62 -8.70 9.55
C LYS A 76 -24.10 -8.63 9.92
N ALA A 77 -24.77 -7.52 9.61
CA ALA A 77 -26.21 -7.39 9.84
C ALA A 77 -27.05 -8.32 8.96
N LYS A 78 -26.59 -8.60 7.73
CA LYS A 78 -27.21 -9.57 6.81
C LYS A 78 -26.90 -11.03 7.21
N HIS A 79 -25.71 -11.27 7.80
CA HIS A 79 -25.18 -12.58 8.14
C HIS A 79 -24.84 -12.69 9.63
N PRO A 80 -25.84 -12.79 10.53
CA PRO A 80 -25.60 -12.88 11.97
C PRO A 80 -24.83 -14.14 12.39
N GLU A 81 -24.79 -15.15 11.52
CA GLU A 81 -24.00 -16.38 11.68
C GLU A 81 -22.49 -16.16 11.42
N VAL A 82 -22.06 -14.97 10.92
CA VAL A 82 -20.66 -14.68 10.64
C VAL A 82 -19.97 -14.01 11.83
N GLU A 83 -18.73 -14.39 12.06
CA GLU A 83 -17.77 -13.70 12.90
C GLU A 83 -16.65 -13.14 12.03
N ILE A 84 -16.50 -11.81 11.99
CA ILE A 84 -15.37 -11.15 11.31
C ILE A 84 -14.20 -11.01 12.27
N ILE A 85 -13.02 -11.48 11.85
CA ILE A 85 -11.74 -11.29 12.53
C ILE A 85 -10.91 -10.37 11.65
N ASP A 86 -10.73 -9.13 12.08
CA ASP A 86 -10.00 -8.14 11.29
C ASP A 86 -8.60 -7.91 11.90
N ASP A 87 -7.57 -8.47 11.20
CA ASP A 87 -6.15 -8.35 11.52
C ASP A 87 -5.46 -7.28 10.66
N SER A 88 -6.24 -6.45 9.96
CA SER A 88 -5.72 -5.40 9.06
C SER A 88 -4.80 -4.43 9.78
N GLN A 89 -3.77 -3.96 9.08
CA GLN A 89 -2.72 -3.08 9.61
C GLN A 89 -2.54 -1.84 8.74
N GLY A 90 -2.52 -0.66 9.34
CA GLY A 90 -2.18 0.60 8.67
C GLY A 90 -0.68 0.73 8.38
N ASP A 91 0.18 0.17 9.25
CA ASP A 91 1.63 0.12 9.07
C ASP A 91 2.05 -1.00 8.10
N GLU A 92 2.90 -0.67 7.13
CA GLU A 92 3.31 -1.63 6.09
C GLU A 92 4.18 -2.76 6.63
N SER A 93 5.08 -2.46 7.55
CA SER A 93 5.97 -3.47 8.13
C SER A 93 5.20 -4.45 9.00
N ALA A 94 4.25 -3.97 9.81
CA ALA A 94 3.37 -4.82 10.60
C ALA A 94 2.50 -5.72 9.71
N PHE A 95 1.95 -5.17 8.63
CA PHE A 95 1.19 -5.91 7.63
C PHE A 95 2.03 -7.03 6.99
N ASN A 96 3.22 -6.70 6.48
CA ASN A 96 4.10 -7.65 5.81
C ASN A 96 4.58 -8.76 6.74
N ASN A 97 4.80 -8.49 8.03
CA ASN A 97 5.17 -9.49 9.03
C ASN A 97 4.05 -10.53 9.23
N ILE A 98 2.79 -10.08 9.32
CA ILE A 98 1.64 -10.99 9.45
C ILE A 98 1.49 -11.81 8.16
N LEU A 99 1.51 -11.16 7.00
CA LEU A 99 1.40 -11.82 5.70
C LEU A 99 2.46 -12.92 5.50
N SER A 100 3.72 -12.63 5.84
CA SER A 100 4.82 -13.57 5.76
C SER A 100 4.64 -14.77 6.70
N THR A 101 4.14 -14.53 7.91
CA THR A 101 3.83 -15.56 8.89
C THR A 101 2.69 -16.46 8.42
N ASP A 102 1.64 -15.86 7.87
CA ASP A 102 0.50 -16.57 7.31
C ASP A 102 0.90 -17.44 6.12
N MET A 103 1.71 -16.89 5.21
CA MET A 103 2.25 -17.64 4.07
C MET A 103 3.09 -18.84 4.54
N ALA A 104 4.01 -18.63 5.48
CA ALA A 104 4.89 -19.70 5.99
C ALA A 104 4.10 -20.82 6.69
N SER A 105 2.99 -20.48 7.37
CA SER A 105 2.12 -21.44 8.06
C SER A 105 1.06 -22.05 7.16
N GLY A 106 0.82 -21.48 5.97
CA GLY A 106 -0.28 -21.82 5.07
C GLY A 106 -1.67 -21.46 5.61
N LYS A 107 -1.75 -20.57 6.61
CA LYS A 107 -2.99 -20.11 7.27
C LYS A 107 -3.35 -18.70 6.84
N MET A 108 -3.55 -18.53 5.54
CA MET A 108 -3.94 -17.23 4.98
C MET A 108 -5.29 -16.75 5.53
N ALA A 109 -5.45 -15.41 5.64
CA ALA A 109 -6.75 -14.81 5.87
C ALA A 109 -7.72 -15.14 4.70
N ASN A 110 -9.02 -15.02 4.93
CA ASN A 110 -10.02 -15.22 3.88
C ASN A 110 -9.87 -14.19 2.76
N ILE A 111 -9.69 -12.92 3.16
CA ILE A 111 -9.42 -11.79 2.28
C ILE A 111 -8.09 -11.19 2.70
N TYR A 112 -7.18 -11.05 1.76
CA TYR A 112 -5.88 -10.46 1.99
C TYR A 112 -5.33 -9.77 0.75
N ARG A 113 -4.14 -9.22 0.84
CA ARG A 113 -3.46 -8.51 -0.25
C ARG A 113 -2.01 -9.02 -0.37
N VAL A 114 -1.53 -9.18 -1.61
CA VAL A 114 -0.11 -9.40 -1.91
C VAL A 114 0.37 -8.27 -2.81
N GLN A 115 1.52 -7.71 -2.51
CA GLN A 115 2.15 -6.70 -3.33
C GLN A 115 3.00 -7.38 -4.41
N GLY A 116 2.96 -6.82 -5.63
CA GLY A 116 3.78 -7.26 -6.76
C GLY A 116 3.23 -8.45 -7.54
N VAL A 117 3.19 -8.31 -8.85
CA VAL A 117 2.63 -9.33 -9.77
C VAL A 117 3.46 -10.60 -9.75
N ALA A 118 4.79 -10.50 -9.75
CA ALA A 118 5.69 -11.66 -9.73
C ALA A 118 5.56 -12.50 -8.45
N ASN A 119 5.23 -11.85 -7.34
CA ASN A 119 4.98 -12.55 -6.08
C ASN A 119 3.76 -13.46 -6.13
N LEU A 120 2.75 -13.16 -6.96
CA LEU A 120 1.51 -13.93 -7.04
C LEU A 120 1.74 -15.37 -7.46
N GLN A 121 2.73 -15.63 -8.32
CA GLN A 121 3.01 -16.99 -8.80
C GLN A 121 3.21 -17.98 -7.66
N LYS A 122 3.96 -17.60 -6.61
CA LYS A 122 4.19 -18.45 -5.43
C LYS A 122 2.91 -18.78 -4.69
N TYR A 123 2.01 -17.80 -4.56
CA TYR A 123 0.71 -17.99 -3.91
C TYR A 123 -0.21 -18.87 -4.74
N ILE A 124 -0.22 -18.69 -6.07
CA ILE A 124 -0.99 -19.51 -7.01
C ILE A 124 -0.50 -20.97 -6.97
N ASP A 125 0.81 -21.19 -7.09
CA ASP A 125 1.41 -22.52 -7.14
C ASP A 125 1.20 -23.31 -5.84
N ASN A 126 1.04 -22.63 -4.71
CA ASN A 126 0.72 -23.25 -3.41
C ASN A 126 -0.78 -23.32 -3.12
N GLY A 127 -1.65 -22.96 -4.07
CA GLY A 127 -3.10 -22.97 -3.92
C GLY A 127 -3.59 -22.01 -2.83
N LEU A 128 -2.87 -20.90 -2.60
CA LEU A 128 -3.22 -19.90 -1.59
C LEU A 128 -4.14 -18.82 -2.16
N LEU A 129 -4.15 -18.62 -3.48
CA LEU A 129 -5.03 -17.68 -4.17
C LEU A 129 -6.14 -18.40 -4.90
N LEU A 130 -7.36 -17.90 -4.76
CA LEU A 130 -8.54 -18.36 -5.50
C LEU A 130 -8.53 -17.77 -6.90
N ASP A 131 -8.75 -18.61 -7.93
CA ASP A 131 -9.14 -18.10 -9.24
C ASP A 131 -10.59 -17.61 -9.16
N VAL A 132 -10.78 -16.31 -9.27
CA VAL A 132 -12.10 -15.67 -9.18
C VAL A 132 -12.80 -15.56 -10.53
N THR A 133 -12.18 -15.99 -11.63
CA THR A 133 -12.77 -15.94 -12.98
C THR A 133 -14.17 -16.55 -13.03
N PRO A 134 -14.46 -17.75 -12.46
CA PRO A 134 -15.80 -18.34 -12.51
C PRO A 134 -16.87 -17.48 -11.81
N TYR A 135 -16.50 -16.73 -10.76
CA TYR A 135 -17.40 -15.86 -10.01
C TYR A 135 -17.68 -14.55 -10.74
N LEU A 136 -16.68 -14.01 -11.46
CA LEU A 136 -16.84 -12.84 -12.34
C LEU A 136 -17.71 -13.17 -13.54
N GLU A 137 -17.58 -14.36 -14.12
CA GLU A 137 -18.39 -14.84 -15.22
C GLU A 137 -19.82 -15.16 -14.82
N ALA A 138 -20.01 -15.73 -13.62
CA ALA A 138 -21.33 -16.05 -13.07
C ALA A 138 -22.14 -14.80 -12.69
N ASP A 139 -21.48 -13.68 -12.44
CA ASP A 139 -22.09 -12.37 -12.17
C ASP A 139 -21.53 -11.31 -13.14
N PRO A 140 -22.06 -11.25 -14.38
CA PRO A 140 -21.56 -10.32 -15.39
C PRO A 140 -21.77 -8.85 -15.04
N GLU A 141 -22.69 -8.51 -14.15
CA GLU A 141 -22.87 -7.13 -13.68
C GLU A 141 -21.66 -6.71 -12.83
N TRP A 142 -21.22 -7.57 -11.93
CA TRP A 142 -20.01 -7.34 -11.14
C TRP A 142 -18.74 -7.47 -11.99
N GLY A 143 -18.59 -8.56 -12.77
CA GLY A 143 -17.37 -8.82 -13.54
C GLY A 143 -17.05 -7.78 -14.61
N LYS A 144 -18.10 -7.14 -15.20
CA LYS A 144 -17.94 -6.10 -16.21
C LYS A 144 -17.96 -4.67 -15.64
N SER A 145 -18.07 -4.53 -14.33
CA SER A 145 -18.06 -3.20 -13.70
C SER A 145 -16.62 -2.65 -13.56
N PHE A 146 -15.60 -3.49 -13.64
CA PHE A 146 -14.22 -3.06 -13.50
C PHE A 146 -13.72 -2.33 -14.75
N ALA A 147 -12.95 -1.25 -14.53
CA ALA A 147 -12.35 -0.48 -15.61
C ALA A 147 -11.45 -1.35 -16.51
N PRO A 148 -11.33 -1.03 -17.81
CA PRO A 148 -10.48 -1.77 -18.73
C PRO A 148 -9.04 -1.91 -18.20
N GLY A 149 -8.52 -3.13 -18.21
CA GLY A 149 -7.17 -3.43 -17.73
C GLY A 149 -7.03 -3.60 -16.21
N ALA A 150 -8.00 -3.20 -15.40
CA ALA A 150 -7.89 -3.29 -13.95
C ALA A 150 -7.78 -4.74 -13.45
N LEU A 151 -8.60 -5.65 -13.97
CA LEU A 151 -8.50 -7.08 -13.64
C LEU A 151 -7.23 -7.73 -14.19
N SER A 152 -6.76 -7.30 -15.36
CA SER A 152 -5.56 -7.85 -15.99
C SER A 152 -4.25 -7.28 -15.42
N TYR A 153 -4.31 -6.24 -14.61
CA TYR A 153 -3.13 -5.67 -13.94
C TYR A 153 -2.35 -6.72 -13.14
N TYR A 154 -3.06 -7.65 -12.49
CA TYR A 154 -2.49 -8.75 -11.72
C TYR A 154 -2.39 -10.07 -12.51
N SER A 155 -2.37 -10.02 -13.84
CA SER A 155 -2.15 -11.22 -14.65
C SER A 155 -0.71 -11.73 -14.49
N VAL A 156 -0.58 -13.01 -14.20
CA VAL A 156 0.72 -13.67 -14.00
C VAL A 156 1.09 -14.41 -15.29
N PRO A 157 2.28 -14.15 -15.88
CA PRO A 157 2.72 -14.85 -17.08
C PRO A 157 2.66 -16.37 -16.95
N GLY A 158 2.04 -17.04 -17.91
CA GLY A 158 1.91 -18.50 -17.91
C GLY A 158 0.83 -19.06 -16.96
N LYS A 159 0.04 -18.21 -16.30
CA LYS A 159 -1.11 -18.61 -15.50
C LYS A 159 -2.39 -18.08 -16.15
N GLU A 160 -3.36 -18.97 -16.36
CA GLU A 160 -4.71 -18.59 -16.72
C GLU A 160 -5.49 -18.25 -15.44
N GLY A 161 -6.50 -17.37 -15.57
CA GLY A 161 -7.36 -16.98 -14.46
C GLY A 161 -7.13 -15.58 -13.92
N THR A 162 -8.01 -15.16 -13.04
CA THR A 162 -7.98 -13.86 -12.32
C THR A 162 -7.85 -14.14 -10.85
N TYR A 163 -6.79 -13.63 -10.21
CA TYR A 163 -6.46 -13.94 -8.83
C TYR A 163 -6.56 -12.73 -7.88
N ALA A 164 -6.97 -11.59 -8.41
CA ALA A 164 -7.08 -10.36 -7.65
C ALA A 164 -8.30 -9.54 -8.09
N ILE A 165 -9.01 -8.95 -7.14
CA ILE A 165 -10.12 -8.04 -7.37
C ILE A 165 -9.65 -6.63 -7.04
N PRO A 166 -9.53 -5.71 -8.04
CA PRO A 166 -9.06 -4.36 -7.81
C PRO A 166 -10.02 -3.58 -6.91
N MET A 167 -9.48 -2.90 -5.89
CA MET A 167 -10.28 -2.08 -4.98
C MET A 167 -9.85 -0.61 -4.95
N GLU A 168 -8.67 -0.30 -5.45
CA GLU A 168 -8.13 1.04 -5.55
C GLU A 168 -7.36 1.17 -6.85
N SER A 169 -7.42 2.33 -7.48
CA SER A 169 -6.63 2.63 -8.67
C SER A 169 -6.29 4.12 -8.73
N GLY A 170 -5.09 4.42 -9.14
CA GLY A 170 -4.74 5.79 -9.45
C GLY A 170 -3.28 6.00 -9.83
N LEU A 171 -3.04 7.05 -10.59
CA LEU A 171 -1.69 7.47 -10.93
C LEU A 171 -1.01 8.12 -9.74
N ILE A 172 0.27 7.80 -9.57
CA ILE A 172 1.17 8.60 -8.77
C ILE A 172 1.44 9.89 -9.53
N GLY A 173 1.23 11.03 -8.88
CA GLY A 173 1.43 12.35 -9.46
C GLY A 173 2.22 13.26 -8.54
N VAL A 174 2.43 14.49 -8.97
CA VAL A 174 3.00 15.55 -8.14
C VAL A 174 1.87 16.45 -7.67
N TYR A 175 1.55 16.39 -6.38
CA TYR A 175 0.68 17.37 -5.75
C TYR A 175 1.53 18.57 -5.38
N TYR A 176 1.04 19.79 -5.63
CA TYR A 176 1.79 21.02 -5.42
C TYR A 176 0.92 22.20 -4.99
N HIS A 177 1.51 23.11 -4.25
CA HIS A 177 0.90 24.39 -3.88
C HIS A 177 1.17 25.43 -4.97
N GLU A 178 0.13 25.81 -5.70
CA GLU A 178 0.26 26.73 -6.84
C GLU A 178 0.74 28.12 -6.39
N ASP A 179 0.22 28.64 -5.27
CA ASP A 179 0.58 29.96 -4.76
C ASP A 179 2.01 29.97 -4.20
N ILE A 180 2.46 28.92 -3.52
CA ILE A 180 3.86 28.78 -3.06
C ILE A 180 4.83 28.79 -4.23
N LEU A 181 4.50 28.08 -5.32
CA LEU A 181 5.32 28.11 -6.53
C LEU A 181 5.39 29.51 -7.12
N LYS A 182 4.26 30.22 -7.23
CA LYS A 182 4.19 31.59 -7.76
C LYS A 182 4.95 32.58 -6.89
N GLU A 183 4.83 32.50 -5.57
CA GLU A 183 5.58 33.33 -4.62
C GLU A 183 7.09 33.14 -4.74
N ALA A 184 7.54 31.92 -5.06
CA ALA A 184 8.93 31.62 -5.37
C ALA A 184 9.36 32.03 -6.79
N GLY A 185 8.46 32.63 -7.59
CA GLY A 185 8.72 33.05 -8.98
C GLY A 185 8.69 31.90 -9.98
N VAL A 186 7.95 30.81 -9.66
CA VAL A 186 7.65 29.70 -10.57
C VAL A 186 6.21 29.87 -11.06
N GLU A 187 6.02 30.53 -12.19
CA GLU A 187 4.70 30.94 -12.70
C GLU A 187 3.81 29.76 -13.16
N LYS A 188 4.43 28.61 -13.49
CA LYS A 188 3.76 27.38 -13.90
C LYS A 188 4.45 26.20 -13.30
N PHE A 189 3.69 25.14 -13.07
CA PHE A 189 4.28 23.84 -12.69
C PHE A 189 5.29 23.39 -13.75
N PRO A 190 6.51 22.93 -13.36
CA PRO A 190 7.55 22.52 -14.27
C PRO A 190 7.12 21.26 -15.06
N GLU A 191 7.17 21.33 -16.40
CA GLU A 191 6.84 20.18 -17.25
C GLU A 191 8.05 19.30 -17.53
N THR A 192 9.25 19.84 -17.43
CA THR A 192 10.49 19.13 -17.77
C THR A 192 11.43 19.05 -16.57
N TRP A 193 12.35 18.09 -16.62
CA TRP A 193 13.36 17.89 -15.58
C TRP A 193 14.19 19.16 -15.30
N ASP A 194 14.66 19.84 -16.35
CA ASP A 194 15.43 21.08 -16.20
C ASP A 194 14.61 22.18 -15.51
N GLU A 195 13.31 22.28 -15.86
CA GLU A 195 12.40 23.24 -15.22
C GLU A 195 12.15 22.89 -13.75
N LEU A 196 12.10 21.58 -13.42
CA LEU A 196 11.99 21.12 -12.02
C LEU A 196 13.22 21.54 -11.21
N LEU A 197 14.42 21.31 -11.73
CA LEU A 197 15.65 21.74 -11.04
C LEU A 197 15.70 23.26 -10.85
N ALA A 198 15.31 24.02 -11.88
CA ALA A 198 15.22 25.49 -11.78
C ALA A 198 14.14 25.95 -10.76
N ALA A 199 13.04 25.23 -10.64
CA ALA A 199 12.02 25.50 -9.61
C ALA A 199 12.54 25.20 -8.21
N ILE A 200 13.27 24.08 -8.03
CA ILE A 200 13.91 23.71 -6.78
C ILE A 200 14.87 24.80 -6.29
N ASP A 201 15.72 25.33 -7.19
CA ASP A 201 16.63 26.42 -6.85
C ASP A 201 15.90 27.68 -6.35
N LYS A 202 14.79 28.04 -7.01
CA LYS A 202 13.97 29.17 -6.61
C LYS A 202 13.29 28.97 -5.26
N LEU A 203 12.73 27.78 -5.02
CA LEU A 203 12.08 27.42 -3.76
C LEU A 203 13.08 27.46 -2.60
N ASN A 204 14.28 26.88 -2.80
CA ASN A 204 15.38 26.95 -1.83
C ASN A 204 15.79 28.39 -1.51
N ALA A 205 15.86 29.27 -2.53
CA ALA A 205 16.20 30.69 -2.35
C ALA A 205 15.14 31.42 -1.52
N ASN A 206 13.88 30.95 -1.52
CA ASN A 206 12.78 31.46 -0.72
C ASN A 206 12.63 30.76 0.65
N GLY A 207 13.49 29.80 0.97
CA GLY A 207 13.46 29.07 2.24
C GLY A 207 12.32 28.05 2.37
N VAL A 208 11.75 27.61 1.24
CA VAL A 208 10.69 26.60 1.19
C VAL A 208 11.31 25.25 0.82
N THR A 209 10.96 24.18 1.52
CA THR A 209 11.33 22.82 1.13
C THR A 209 10.68 22.47 -0.22
N PRO A 210 11.46 22.16 -1.27
CA PRO A 210 10.87 21.94 -2.59
C PRO A 210 9.94 20.71 -2.66
N ILE A 211 10.38 19.57 -2.14
CA ILE A 211 9.63 18.30 -2.22
C ILE A 211 9.56 17.65 -0.83
N ALA A 212 8.37 17.41 -0.34
CA ALA A 212 8.17 16.64 0.89
C ALA A 212 8.53 15.17 0.65
N LEU A 213 9.40 14.64 1.50
CA LEU A 213 9.87 13.26 1.44
C LEU A 213 10.16 12.75 2.86
N GLY A 214 9.61 11.58 3.20
CA GLY A 214 9.89 10.85 4.44
C GLY A 214 10.26 9.41 4.14
N GLU A 215 11.53 9.05 4.39
CA GLU A 215 12.12 7.79 3.94
C GLU A 215 12.21 6.72 5.03
N SER A 216 11.68 6.93 6.21
CA SER A 216 11.72 5.89 7.24
C SER A 216 10.94 4.62 6.89
N SER A 217 9.93 4.74 6.02
CA SER A 217 9.17 3.64 5.43
C SER A 217 9.59 3.30 3.98
N ASN A 218 10.57 4.01 3.42
CA ASN A 218 11.24 3.87 2.12
C ASN A 218 10.36 3.81 0.86
N TYR A 219 9.02 3.95 0.96
CA TYR A 219 8.16 3.86 -0.23
C TYR A 219 8.11 5.16 -1.03
N MET A 220 8.23 6.33 -0.37
CA MET A 220 8.12 7.62 -1.06
C MET A 220 9.26 7.82 -2.05
N GLY A 221 10.51 7.51 -1.65
CA GLY A 221 11.67 7.53 -2.54
C GLY A 221 11.59 6.46 -3.63
N GLY A 222 11.01 5.29 -3.31
CA GLY A 222 10.69 4.26 -4.30
C GLY A 222 9.77 4.80 -5.40
N HIS A 223 8.63 5.38 -5.04
CA HIS A 223 7.70 5.97 -6.00
C HIS A 223 8.31 7.14 -6.79
N LEU A 224 9.14 7.97 -6.14
CA LEU A 224 9.87 9.04 -6.84
C LEU A 224 10.83 8.46 -7.87
N HIS A 225 11.58 7.41 -7.53
CA HIS A 225 12.46 6.72 -8.47
C HIS A 225 11.68 6.10 -9.63
N ASP A 226 10.54 5.45 -9.36
CA ASP A 226 9.73 4.82 -10.39
C ASP A 226 9.17 5.83 -11.39
N GLN A 227 8.79 7.04 -10.95
CA GLN A 227 8.43 8.15 -11.83
C GLN A 227 9.60 8.54 -12.74
N ILE A 228 10.79 8.73 -12.18
CA ILE A 228 12.01 9.03 -12.93
C ILE A 228 12.32 7.91 -13.94
N PHE A 229 12.25 6.66 -13.47
CA PHE A 229 12.52 5.47 -14.28
C PHE A 229 11.62 5.42 -15.52
N TYR A 230 10.31 5.59 -15.36
CA TYR A 230 9.38 5.54 -16.48
C TYR A 230 9.48 6.73 -17.42
N LYS A 231 9.83 7.91 -16.92
CA LYS A 231 10.11 9.08 -17.76
C LYS A 231 11.44 8.99 -18.52
N TRP A 232 12.36 8.12 -18.09
CA TRP A 232 13.67 7.94 -18.70
C TRP A 232 13.80 6.69 -19.58
N LEU A 233 13.21 5.56 -19.18
CA LEU A 233 13.35 4.25 -19.82
C LEU A 233 12.06 3.69 -20.40
N GLY A 234 10.91 4.26 -20.06
CA GLY A 234 9.61 3.69 -20.40
C GLY A 234 9.27 2.44 -19.58
N THR A 235 8.11 1.85 -19.84
CA THR A 235 7.56 0.75 -19.02
C THR A 235 8.15 -0.62 -19.36
N GLU A 236 8.68 -0.82 -20.57
CA GLU A 236 9.24 -2.11 -20.96
C GLU A 236 10.53 -2.45 -20.22
N ALA A 237 11.34 -1.43 -19.90
CA ALA A 237 12.60 -1.62 -19.17
C ALA A 237 12.43 -2.28 -17.78
N ALA A 238 11.29 -2.05 -17.10
CA ALA A 238 10.98 -2.71 -15.82
C ALA A 238 10.78 -4.22 -16.01
N LYS A 239 10.10 -4.65 -17.08
CA LYS A 239 9.94 -6.06 -17.43
C LYS A 239 11.28 -6.70 -17.83
N GLU A 240 12.13 -5.95 -18.54
CA GLU A 240 13.47 -6.39 -18.91
C GLU A 240 14.36 -6.62 -17.69
N LEU A 241 14.25 -5.79 -16.64
CA LEU A 241 14.90 -6.02 -15.35
C LEU A 241 14.38 -7.29 -14.69
N GLY A 242 13.05 -7.46 -14.62
CA GLY A 242 12.43 -8.64 -14.02
C GLY A 242 12.80 -9.95 -14.69
N ASN A 243 12.87 -9.98 -16.02
CA ASN A 243 13.24 -11.18 -16.81
C ASN A 243 14.75 -11.35 -17.02
N ARG A 244 15.59 -10.45 -16.47
CA ARG A 244 17.06 -10.49 -16.54
C ARG A 244 17.65 -10.18 -17.92
N SER A 245 16.90 -9.65 -18.88
CA SER A 245 17.44 -9.19 -20.16
C SER A 245 18.13 -7.81 -20.05
N LYS A 246 17.87 -7.08 -18.96
CA LYS A 246 18.51 -5.85 -18.54
C LYS A 246 19.05 -5.98 -17.11
N LYS A 247 20.11 -5.25 -16.79
CA LYS A 247 20.73 -5.26 -15.46
C LYS A 247 20.55 -3.92 -14.76
N TRP A 248 20.47 -3.94 -13.44
CA TRP A 248 20.49 -2.72 -12.63
C TRP A 248 21.78 -1.90 -12.83
N THR A 249 22.88 -2.57 -13.18
CA THR A 249 24.17 -1.94 -13.46
C THR A 249 24.34 -1.44 -14.90
N ASP A 250 23.31 -1.57 -15.76
CA ASP A 250 23.37 -0.97 -17.10
C ASP A 250 23.39 0.57 -17.00
N PRO A 251 24.20 1.27 -17.80
CA PRO A 251 24.43 2.70 -17.64
C PRO A 251 23.16 3.56 -17.67
N ASP A 252 22.15 3.17 -18.47
CA ASP A 252 20.88 3.87 -18.58
C ASP A 252 19.98 3.66 -17.35
N VAL A 253 20.11 2.52 -16.65
CA VAL A 253 19.43 2.24 -15.38
C VAL A 253 20.12 2.97 -14.24
N VAL A 254 21.47 2.94 -14.19
CA VAL A 254 22.26 3.71 -13.21
C VAL A 254 21.91 5.20 -13.29
N GLN A 255 21.66 5.72 -14.51
CA GLN A 255 21.27 7.11 -14.68
C GLN A 255 19.97 7.48 -13.95
N THR A 256 19.03 6.54 -13.77
CA THR A 256 17.79 6.80 -13.01
C THR A 256 18.07 7.03 -11.51
N LEU A 257 19.02 6.32 -10.96
CA LEU A 257 19.51 6.52 -9.59
C LEU A 257 20.33 7.80 -9.45
N GLN A 258 21.11 8.16 -10.50
CA GLN A 258 21.82 9.44 -10.52
C GLN A 258 20.86 10.63 -10.49
N TYR A 259 19.72 10.57 -11.15
CA TYR A 259 18.71 11.63 -11.06
C TYR A 259 18.14 11.81 -9.65
N ILE A 260 18.00 10.75 -8.85
CA ILE A 260 17.68 10.90 -7.42
C ILE A 260 18.80 11.68 -6.71
N LYS A 261 20.06 11.34 -7.00
CA LYS A 261 21.21 12.02 -6.41
C LYS A 261 21.27 13.50 -6.83
N ASP A 262 20.94 13.81 -8.08
CA ASP A 262 20.87 15.19 -8.57
C ASP A 262 19.82 16.01 -7.78
N LEU A 263 18.66 15.41 -7.42
CA LEU A 263 17.67 16.04 -6.54
C LEU A 263 18.21 16.26 -5.12
N ILE A 264 18.93 15.28 -4.58
CA ILE A 264 19.57 15.39 -3.24
C ILE A 264 20.59 16.55 -3.26
N ASP A 265 21.45 16.59 -4.26
CA ASP A 265 22.51 17.59 -4.42
C ASP A 265 21.90 19.01 -4.66
N ALA A 266 20.76 19.09 -5.35
CA ALA A 266 19.96 20.30 -5.51
C ALA A 266 19.19 20.72 -4.23
N LYS A 267 19.29 19.95 -3.14
CA LYS A 267 18.56 20.17 -1.87
C LYS A 267 17.04 20.20 -2.06
N ALA A 268 16.53 19.26 -2.86
CA ALA A 268 15.10 19.13 -3.12
C ALA A 268 14.30 18.73 -1.86
N PHE A 269 14.94 18.15 -0.85
CA PHE A 269 14.33 17.53 0.31
C PHE A 269 14.82 18.13 1.63
N ASP A 270 14.05 17.89 2.71
CA ASP A 270 14.51 18.17 4.07
C ASP A 270 15.80 17.37 4.36
N PRO A 271 16.83 17.97 5.00
CA PRO A 271 18.07 17.25 5.35
C PRO A 271 17.87 16.00 6.23
N ASN A 272 16.74 15.90 6.95
CA ASN A 272 16.41 14.78 7.82
C ASN A 272 15.48 13.75 7.13
N ALA A 273 15.23 13.86 5.83
CA ALA A 273 14.27 13.02 5.09
C ALA A 273 14.47 11.52 5.34
N VAL A 274 15.72 11.02 5.45
CA VAL A 274 16.03 9.60 5.68
C VAL A 274 15.40 9.05 6.97
N GLY A 275 15.42 9.84 8.04
CA GLY A 275 14.84 9.44 9.34
C GLY A 275 13.41 9.91 9.56
N MET A 276 12.85 10.65 8.62
CA MET A 276 11.53 11.25 8.73
C MET A 276 10.45 10.21 8.40
N GLN A 277 9.41 10.16 9.22
CA GLN A 277 8.21 9.37 8.92
C GLN A 277 7.47 10.00 7.74
N ASP A 278 6.88 9.19 6.88
CA ASP A 278 6.07 9.64 5.75
C ASP A 278 4.92 10.58 6.18
N ASP A 279 4.23 10.27 7.28
CA ASP A 279 3.19 11.14 7.83
C ASP A 279 3.70 12.52 8.27
N VAL A 280 4.95 12.65 8.70
CA VAL A 280 5.57 13.93 9.04
C VAL A 280 5.83 14.74 7.77
N ALA A 281 6.37 14.11 6.73
CA ALA A 281 6.57 14.74 5.43
C ALA A 281 5.24 15.19 4.80
N MET A 282 4.21 14.34 4.86
CA MET A 282 2.86 14.69 4.39
C MET A 282 2.26 15.86 5.18
N THR A 283 2.50 15.94 6.48
CA THR A 283 2.05 17.05 7.30
C THR A 283 2.77 18.35 6.93
N ALA A 284 4.07 18.31 6.65
CA ALA A 284 4.81 19.48 6.17
C ALA A 284 4.23 20.00 4.85
N PHE A 285 3.89 19.11 3.91
CA PHE A 285 3.19 19.51 2.68
C PHE A 285 1.82 20.11 2.98
N GLN A 286 1.00 19.48 3.82
CA GLN A 286 -0.34 19.98 4.18
C GLN A 286 -0.33 21.37 4.81
N ASN A 287 0.73 21.71 5.53
CA ASN A 287 0.93 23.02 6.16
C ASN A 287 1.54 24.07 5.23
N GLY A 288 1.92 23.71 3.99
CA GLY A 288 2.63 24.59 3.07
C GLY A 288 4.11 24.81 3.43
N GLU A 289 4.68 23.96 4.27
CA GLU A 289 6.12 23.98 4.61
C GLU A 289 6.97 23.34 3.50
N ALA A 290 6.34 22.50 2.67
CA ALA A 290 6.91 21.96 1.45
C ALA A 290 6.00 22.26 0.26
N ALA A 291 6.60 22.62 -0.89
CA ALA A 291 5.88 23.08 -2.07
C ALA A 291 5.25 21.95 -2.89
N MET A 292 5.85 20.77 -2.90
CA MET A 292 5.46 19.62 -3.73
C MET A 292 5.54 18.32 -2.93
N VAL A 293 4.79 17.30 -3.36
CA VAL A 293 4.91 15.91 -2.90
C VAL A 293 4.57 14.94 -4.02
N VAL A 294 5.34 13.87 -4.17
CA VAL A 294 5.06 12.76 -5.09
C VAL A 294 4.29 11.69 -4.33
N THR A 295 3.01 11.49 -4.66
CA THR A 295 2.15 10.53 -3.97
C THR A 295 0.94 10.13 -4.83
N GLY A 296 0.08 9.27 -4.31
CA GLY A 296 -1.09 8.76 -5.01
C GLY A 296 -2.42 9.34 -4.55
N PRO A 297 -3.52 8.94 -5.22
CA PRO A 297 -4.85 9.49 -5.01
C PRO A 297 -5.45 9.18 -3.64
N TRP A 298 -4.89 8.23 -2.88
CA TRP A 298 -5.29 7.95 -1.49
C TRP A 298 -5.13 9.14 -0.54
N MET A 299 -4.36 10.16 -0.97
CA MET A 299 -4.16 11.38 -0.21
C MET A 299 -5.17 12.48 -0.52
N ILE A 300 -5.98 12.36 -1.59
CA ILE A 300 -6.89 13.41 -2.03
C ILE A 300 -7.86 13.83 -0.91
N GLY A 301 -8.50 12.87 -0.26
CA GLY A 301 -9.42 13.16 0.84
C GLY A 301 -8.74 13.87 2.03
N ARG A 302 -7.45 13.61 2.26
CA ARG A 302 -6.68 14.32 3.29
C ARG A 302 -6.28 15.72 2.82
N PHE A 303 -5.86 15.87 1.57
CA PHE A 303 -5.45 17.15 1.00
C PHE A 303 -6.61 18.15 0.79
N THR A 304 -7.82 17.65 0.62
CA THR A 304 -9.02 18.47 0.39
C THR A 304 -9.82 18.74 1.67
N ASP A 305 -9.44 18.14 2.79
CA ASP A 305 -10.07 18.36 4.09
C ASP A 305 -9.49 19.63 4.76
N PRO A 306 -10.27 20.72 4.93
CA PRO A 306 -9.75 21.97 5.50
C PRO A 306 -9.34 21.83 6.98
N GLU A 307 -9.83 20.82 7.69
CA GLU A 307 -9.43 20.56 9.07
C GLU A 307 -8.03 19.92 9.13
N LYS A 308 -7.66 19.16 8.11
CA LYS A 308 -6.37 18.47 8.01
C LYS A 308 -5.34 19.24 7.19
N THR A 309 -5.80 20.04 6.24
CA THR A 309 -4.96 20.77 5.27
C THR A 309 -5.42 22.22 5.20
N PRO A 310 -4.83 23.11 6.02
CA PRO A 310 -5.25 24.51 6.09
C PRO A 310 -5.14 25.29 4.77
N VAL A 311 -4.24 24.87 3.88
CA VAL A 311 -3.98 25.49 2.55
C VAL A 311 -4.52 24.62 1.40
N ASN A 312 -5.63 23.94 1.63
CA ASN A 312 -6.18 22.92 0.74
C ASN A 312 -6.69 23.48 -0.62
N GLU A 313 -7.13 24.72 -0.69
CA GLU A 313 -7.68 25.33 -1.92
C GLU A 313 -6.62 25.56 -2.99
N ASP A 314 -5.36 25.67 -2.60
CA ASP A 314 -4.20 25.95 -3.44
C ASP A 314 -3.58 24.66 -4.06
N ILE A 315 -3.94 23.48 -3.54
CA ILE A 315 -3.34 22.22 -3.99
C ILE A 315 -3.85 21.85 -5.39
N LYS A 316 -2.90 21.60 -6.29
CA LYS A 316 -3.09 21.13 -7.67
C LYS A 316 -2.37 19.81 -7.86
N LEU A 317 -2.67 19.13 -8.97
CA LEU A 317 -2.07 17.86 -9.37
C LEU A 317 -1.47 17.97 -10.77
N ALA A 318 -0.29 17.41 -10.96
CA ALA A 318 0.36 17.33 -12.26
C ALA A 318 1.07 15.98 -12.45
N LYS A 319 1.39 15.64 -13.70
CA LYS A 319 2.31 14.55 -14.01
C LYS A 319 3.72 14.91 -13.57
N PHE A 320 4.52 13.88 -13.25
CA PHE A 320 5.93 14.08 -12.99
C PHE A 320 6.65 14.65 -14.25
N PRO A 321 7.57 15.60 -14.10
CA PRO A 321 8.29 16.21 -15.22
C PRO A 321 9.04 15.20 -16.06
N TYR A 322 9.01 15.37 -17.39
CA TYR A 322 9.68 14.49 -18.32
C TYR A 322 11.07 15.01 -18.74
N PHE A 323 11.90 14.14 -19.28
CA PHE A 323 13.22 14.49 -19.82
C PHE A 323 13.12 14.92 -21.30
N LYS A 324 13.65 16.08 -21.65
CA LYS A 324 13.62 16.60 -23.03
C LYS A 324 14.33 15.68 -24.02
N GLU A 325 15.30 14.91 -23.55
CA GLU A 325 16.04 13.89 -24.29
C GLU A 325 15.20 12.62 -24.56
N LYS A 326 14.08 12.45 -23.85
CA LYS A 326 13.19 11.29 -23.90
C LYS A 326 11.72 11.71 -24.05
N PRO A 327 11.39 12.55 -25.08
CA PRO A 327 10.04 13.08 -25.23
C PRO A 327 8.99 12.01 -25.49
N GLU A 328 9.41 10.84 -26.00
CA GLU A 328 8.57 9.66 -26.22
C GLU A 328 7.97 9.09 -24.92
N TYR A 329 8.57 9.35 -23.77
CA TYR A 329 8.09 8.90 -22.46
C TYR A 329 7.38 9.98 -21.66
N LYS A 330 7.06 11.14 -22.27
CA LYS A 330 6.35 12.24 -21.60
C LYS A 330 5.08 11.79 -20.88
N ASN A 331 4.32 10.89 -21.48
CA ASN A 331 3.05 10.38 -20.96
C ASN A 331 3.17 8.95 -20.38
N TYR A 332 4.37 8.55 -19.96
CA TYR A 332 4.58 7.30 -19.25
C TYR A 332 4.58 7.58 -17.76
N ASP A 333 3.69 6.93 -17.04
CA ASP A 333 3.37 7.26 -15.66
C ASP A 333 3.34 6.00 -14.80
N MET A 334 3.49 6.16 -13.49
CA MET A 334 3.33 5.09 -12.52
C MET A 334 1.89 5.05 -12.03
N GLN A 335 1.31 3.85 -11.96
CA GLN A 335 0.00 3.60 -11.35
C GLN A 335 0.13 2.60 -10.21
N VAL A 336 -0.67 2.78 -9.19
CA VAL A 336 -0.89 1.80 -8.14
C VAL A 336 -2.31 1.26 -8.28
N ILE A 337 -2.44 -0.07 -8.29
CA ILE A 337 -3.71 -0.77 -8.12
C ILE A 337 -3.58 -1.64 -6.87
N SER A 338 -4.44 -1.41 -5.90
CA SER A 338 -4.52 -2.24 -4.69
C SER A 338 -5.64 -3.27 -4.85
N PRO A 339 -5.37 -4.56 -4.55
CA PRO A 339 -6.39 -5.60 -4.71
C PRO A 339 -6.96 -6.08 -3.39
N TYR A 340 -8.11 -6.74 -3.47
CA TYR A 340 -8.50 -7.83 -2.59
C TYR A 340 -8.15 -9.16 -3.25
N MET A 341 -7.57 -10.07 -2.49
CA MET A 341 -7.27 -11.44 -2.89
C MET A 341 -7.97 -12.40 -1.94
N ILE A 342 -8.45 -13.52 -2.48
CA ILE A 342 -9.24 -14.50 -1.72
C ILE A 342 -8.39 -15.76 -1.55
N ASN A 343 -8.43 -16.33 -0.36
CA ASN A 343 -7.72 -17.56 -0.03
C ASN A 343 -8.26 -18.74 -0.86
N GLY A 344 -7.37 -19.38 -1.61
CA GLY A 344 -7.70 -20.50 -2.49
C GLY A 344 -8.09 -21.81 -1.79
N LYS A 345 -7.96 -21.86 -0.45
CA LYS A 345 -8.31 -23.05 0.35
C LYS A 345 -9.69 -23.00 0.98
N LEU A 346 -10.46 -21.93 0.72
CA LEU A 346 -11.81 -21.79 1.22
C LEU A 346 -12.79 -22.70 0.46
N GLU A 347 -13.75 -23.24 1.16
CA GLU A 347 -14.79 -24.12 0.60
C GLU A 347 -16.17 -23.82 1.19
N GLY A 348 -17.22 -24.30 0.51
CA GLY A 348 -18.59 -24.27 1.01
C GLY A 348 -19.07 -22.88 1.43
N LYS A 349 -19.77 -22.80 2.56
CA LYS A 349 -20.41 -21.57 3.05
C LYS A 349 -19.41 -20.46 3.37
N GLU A 350 -18.22 -20.81 3.83
CA GLU A 350 -17.16 -19.84 4.12
C GLU A 350 -16.71 -19.12 2.84
N LEU A 351 -16.50 -19.88 1.77
CA LEU A 351 -16.15 -19.30 0.46
C LEU A 351 -17.29 -18.44 -0.10
N GLU A 352 -18.52 -18.94 -0.08
CA GLU A 352 -19.70 -18.19 -0.56
C GLU A 352 -19.83 -16.83 0.12
N LEU A 353 -19.73 -16.79 1.45
CA LEU A 353 -19.82 -15.57 2.24
C LEU A 353 -18.62 -14.64 2.03
N THR A 354 -17.42 -15.20 1.83
CA THR A 354 -16.23 -14.40 1.51
C THR A 354 -16.37 -13.70 0.14
N ILE A 355 -16.88 -14.42 -0.88
CA ILE A 355 -17.15 -13.83 -2.20
C ILE A 355 -18.22 -12.73 -2.10
N GLU A 356 -19.28 -12.95 -1.33
CA GLU A 356 -20.33 -11.95 -1.13
C GLU A 356 -19.77 -10.68 -0.47
N LEU A 357 -18.91 -10.81 0.55
CA LEU A 357 -18.29 -9.68 1.19
C LEU A 357 -17.39 -8.91 0.20
N VAL A 358 -16.58 -9.59 -0.62
CA VAL A 358 -15.76 -8.93 -1.64
C VAL A 358 -16.61 -8.21 -2.67
N LYS A 359 -17.75 -8.80 -3.11
CA LYS A 359 -18.70 -8.12 -3.99
C LYS A 359 -19.28 -6.86 -3.36
N MET A 360 -19.64 -6.89 -2.08
CA MET A 360 -20.12 -5.69 -1.37
C MET A 360 -19.03 -4.61 -1.30
N LEU A 361 -17.78 -5.01 -0.98
CA LEU A 361 -16.62 -4.09 -0.89
C LEU A 361 -16.22 -3.49 -2.24
N THR A 362 -16.59 -4.13 -3.36
CA THR A 362 -16.23 -3.69 -4.72
C THR A 362 -17.48 -3.43 -5.59
N SER A 363 -18.60 -3.13 -4.97
CA SER A 363 -19.84 -2.75 -5.66
C SER A 363 -19.79 -1.30 -6.16
N LYS A 364 -20.70 -0.95 -7.07
CA LYS A 364 -20.91 0.45 -7.50
C LYS A 364 -21.35 1.34 -6.34
N GLU A 365 -22.14 0.81 -5.41
CA GLU A 365 -22.57 1.52 -4.20
C GLU A 365 -21.36 1.82 -3.29
N ALA A 366 -20.47 0.85 -3.12
CA ALA A 366 -19.22 1.06 -2.38
C ALA A 366 -18.36 2.11 -3.09
N ALA A 367 -18.15 1.99 -4.40
CA ALA A 367 -17.36 2.94 -5.19
C ALA A 367 -17.93 4.36 -5.11
N LYS A 368 -19.27 4.51 -5.13
CA LYS A 368 -19.94 5.80 -4.94
C LYS A 368 -19.66 6.38 -3.55
N LYS A 369 -19.83 5.59 -2.48
CA LYS A 369 -19.54 6.03 -1.12
C LYS A 369 -18.07 6.46 -0.98
N TYR A 370 -17.14 5.66 -1.47
CA TYR A 370 -15.71 5.98 -1.43
C TYR A 370 -15.37 7.28 -2.18
N ALA A 371 -15.94 7.49 -3.37
CA ALA A 371 -15.72 8.70 -4.14
C ALA A 371 -16.30 9.95 -3.43
N GLU A 372 -17.57 9.89 -3.03
CA GLU A 372 -18.31 11.05 -2.51
C GLU A 372 -17.95 11.40 -1.05
N GLU A 373 -17.59 10.41 -0.21
CA GLU A 373 -17.38 10.62 1.23
C GLU A 373 -15.89 10.59 1.62
N ALA A 374 -15.01 9.98 0.79
CA ALA A 374 -13.60 9.85 1.08
C ALA A 374 -12.67 10.32 -0.04
N GLN A 375 -13.21 10.81 -1.16
CA GLN A 375 -12.44 11.21 -2.34
C GLN A 375 -11.47 10.11 -2.82
N PHE A 376 -11.92 8.85 -2.74
CA PHE A 376 -11.10 7.67 -3.03
C PHE A 376 -11.56 7.02 -4.34
N ILE A 377 -10.60 6.68 -5.20
CA ILE A 377 -10.87 6.19 -6.55
C ILE A 377 -10.82 4.67 -6.57
N MET A 378 -11.95 4.05 -6.90
CA MET A 378 -12.04 2.63 -7.23
C MET A 378 -12.07 2.45 -8.75
N PRO A 379 -11.45 1.39 -9.31
CA PRO A 379 -11.50 1.12 -10.74
C PRO A 379 -12.83 0.47 -11.16
N ILE A 380 -13.94 1.13 -10.86
CA ILE A 380 -15.31 0.69 -11.16
C ILE A 380 -15.97 1.66 -12.11
N GLU A 381 -16.45 1.17 -13.25
CA GLU A 381 -17.14 1.97 -14.26
C GLU A 381 -18.65 2.10 -14.02
N GLY A 382 -19.23 3.16 -14.58
CA GLY A 382 -20.67 3.39 -14.54
C GLY A 382 -21.20 3.69 -13.14
N VAL A 383 -20.35 4.29 -12.29
CA VAL A 383 -20.74 4.82 -10.99
C VAL A 383 -21.35 6.21 -11.20
N ASP A 384 -22.57 6.40 -10.69
CA ASP A 384 -23.26 7.68 -10.72
C ASP A 384 -22.80 8.55 -9.53
N ILE A 385 -21.64 9.20 -9.71
CA ILE A 385 -21.05 10.09 -8.70
C ILE A 385 -21.72 11.46 -8.77
N ASP A 386 -22.15 11.97 -7.62
CA ASP A 386 -22.62 13.34 -7.48
C ASP A 386 -21.43 14.31 -7.54
N GLU A 387 -21.29 15.02 -8.66
CA GLU A 387 -20.19 15.95 -8.90
C GLU A 387 -20.10 17.07 -7.84
N SER A 388 -21.20 17.38 -7.15
CA SER A 388 -21.20 18.38 -6.07
C SER A 388 -20.52 17.89 -4.77
N LYS A 389 -20.29 16.59 -4.66
CA LYS A 389 -19.66 15.94 -3.48
C LYS A 389 -18.20 15.59 -3.69
N VAL A 390 -17.70 15.72 -4.91
CA VAL A 390 -16.30 15.45 -5.22
C VAL A 390 -15.55 16.75 -5.46
N THR A 391 -14.28 16.77 -5.05
CA THR A 391 -13.45 17.97 -5.17
C THR A 391 -12.86 18.11 -6.57
N PRO A 392 -12.47 19.33 -6.98
CA PRO A 392 -11.75 19.54 -8.24
C PRO A 392 -10.50 18.65 -8.35
N LEU A 393 -9.78 18.44 -7.24
CA LEU A 393 -8.57 17.61 -7.19
C LEU A 393 -8.89 16.14 -7.49
N PHE A 394 -10.01 15.61 -6.98
CA PHE A 394 -10.50 14.28 -7.31
C PHE A 394 -10.76 14.13 -8.82
N VAL A 395 -11.49 15.08 -9.40
CA VAL A 395 -11.80 15.10 -10.84
C VAL A 395 -10.53 15.21 -11.69
N GLU A 396 -9.57 16.02 -11.25
CA GLU A 396 -8.27 16.17 -11.91
C GLU A 396 -7.46 14.88 -11.89
N SER A 397 -7.44 14.15 -10.76
CA SER A 397 -6.79 12.86 -10.65
C SER A 397 -7.37 11.81 -11.60
N MET A 398 -8.69 11.75 -11.72
CA MET A 398 -9.33 10.86 -12.70
C MET A 398 -8.94 11.21 -14.15
N LYS A 399 -8.92 12.50 -14.49
CA LYS A 399 -8.55 12.99 -15.83
C LYS A 399 -7.07 12.72 -16.15
N LEU A 400 -6.19 12.86 -15.16
CA LEU A 400 -4.76 12.65 -15.33
C LEU A 400 -4.46 11.23 -15.84
N GLY A 401 -5.12 10.21 -15.28
CA GLY A 401 -5.00 8.82 -15.69
C GLY A 401 -5.37 8.59 -17.15
N ALA A 402 -6.42 9.26 -17.62
CA ALA A 402 -6.90 9.13 -18.99
C ALA A 402 -5.92 9.66 -20.06
N THR A 403 -4.89 10.42 -19.66
CA THR A 403 -3.88 10.99 -20.58
C THR A 403 -2.57 10.20 -20.60
N SER A 404 -2.48 9.06 -19.92
CA SER A 404 -1.29 8.21 -19.90
C SER A 404 -1.26 7.28 -21.12
N GLU A 405 -0.10 7.19 -21.76
CA GLU A 405 0.15 6.33 -22.93
C GLU A 405 0.87 5.04 -22.53
N GLY A 406 1.68 5.10 -21.47
CA GLY A 406 2.33 3.95 -20.84
C GLY A 406 2.13 4.02 -19.33
N ILE A 407 1.69 2.90 -18.75
CA ILE A 407 1.44 2.79 -17.33
C ILE A 407 2.34 1.69 -16.76
N GLY A 408 3.20 2.07 -15.82
CA GLY A 408 4.05 1.18 -15.05
C GLY A 408 3.54 0.99 -13.63
N VAL A 409 4.11 0.00 -12.97
CA VAL A 409 3.91 -0.32 -11.55
C VAL A 409 5.22 -0.06 -10.81
N ASP A 410 5.36 -0.45 -9.54
CA ASP A 410 6.72 -0.45 -8.93
C ASP A 410 7.69 -1.24 -9.83
N VAL A 411 8.88 -0.70 -10.08
CA VAL A 411 9.85 -1.31 -11.02
C VAL A 411 10.23 -2.74 -10.63
N PHE A 412 10.25 -3.04 -9.34
CA PHE A 412 10.54 -4.37 -8.80
C PHE A 412 9.37 -5.37 -8.91
N ASP A 413 8.16 -4.92 -9.25
CA ASP A 413 6.96 -5.79 -9.29
C ASP A 413 7.03 -6.87 -10.38
N PHE A 414 7.91 -6.71 -11.36
CA PHE A 414 8.16 -7.73 -12.38
C PHE A 414 9.25 -8.74 -11.99
N ASP A 415 9.83 -8.61 -10.79
CA ASP A 415 10.89 -9.50 -10.31
C ASP A 415 10.34 -10.67 -9.49
N GLU A 416 10.82 -11.89 -9.77
CA GLU A 416 10.40 -13.09 -9.04
C GLU A 416 10.95 -13.16 -7.61
N LEU A 417 11.99 -12.36 -7.30
CA LEU A 417 12.59 -12.31 -5.98
C LEU A 417 11.81 -11.34 -5.09
N THR A 418 11.17 -11.86 -4.06
CA THR A 418 10.37 -11.06 -3.11
C THR A 418 11.19 -10.04 -2.32
N SER A 419 12.52 -10.27 -2.19
CA SER A 419 13.45 -9.37 -1.53
C SER A 419 13.73 -8.10 -2.35
N MET A 420 13.38 -8.07 -3.65
CA MET A 420 13.69 -6.93 -4.52
C MET A 420 12.99 -5.65 -4.12
N GLN A 421 11.80 -5.70 -3.56
CA GLN A 421 11.13 -4.53 -3.02
C GLN A 421 11.99 -3.82 -1.98
N ASP A 422 12.35 -4.55 -0.91
CA ASP A 422 13.15 -3.97 0.18
C ASP A 422 14.55 -3.60 -0.30
N ARG A 423 15.17 -4.45 -1.13
CA ARG A 423 16.50 -4.19 -1.66
C ARG A 423 16.53 -2.90 -2.49
N THR A 424 15.62 -2.77 -3.45
CA THR A 424 15.57 -1.58 -4.33
C THR A 424 15.32 -0.31 -3.53
N ARG A 425 14.31 -0.30 -2.66
CA ARG A 425 13.97 0.85 -1.83
C ARG A 425 15.09 1.24 -0.87
N ASN A 426 15.73 0.25 -0.20
CA ASN A 426 16.85 0.52 0.71
C ASN A 426 18.09 1.02 -0.03
N SER A 427 18.35 0.53 -1.24
CA SER A 427 19.47 1.04 -2.06
C SER A 427 19.21 2.45 -2.57
N ILE A 428 17.95 2.82 -2.89
CA ILE A 428 17.57 4.22 -3.16
C ILE A 428 17.81 5.08 -1.91
N MET A 429 17.40 4.63 -0.73
CA MET A 429 17.64 5.34 0.52
C MET A 429 19.13 5.53 0.82
N SER A 430 19.99 4.60 0.40
CA SER A 430 21.46 4.72 0.60
C SER A 430 22.07 5.91 -0.13
N LEU A 431 21.45 6.38 -1.22
CA LEU A 431 21.87 7.59 -1.94
C LEU A 431 21.85 8.85 -1.04
N PHE A 432 20.87 8.92 -0.13
CA PHE A 432 20.75 10.02 0.84
C PHE A 432 21.82 9.96 1.94
N THR A 433 22.43 8.80 2.16
CA THR A 433 23.49 8.60 3.17
C THR A 433 24.89 8.54 2.58
N GLY A 434 25.03 8.82 1.27
CA GLY A 434 26.32 9.06 0.63
C GLY A 434 26.76 8.00 -0.39
N SER A 435 25.96 6.96 -0.65
CA SER A 435 26.25 6.01 -1.74
C SER A 435 26.20 6.71 -3.10
N SER A 436 27.03 6.25 -4.05
CA SER A 436 26.89 6.66 -5.44
C SER A 436 25.76 5.89 -6.13
N ALA A 437 25.33 6.36 -7.30
CA ALA A 437 24.34 5.67 -8.12
C ALA A 437 24.81 4.28 -8.55
N GLU A 438 26.10 4.14 -8.87
CA GLU A 438 26.73 2.87 -9.24
C GLU A 438 26.78 1.90 -8.07
N GLU A 439 27.08 2.37 -6.85
CA GLU A 439 27.08 1.54 -5.63
C GLU A 439 25.68 1.03 -5.33
N ALA A 440 24.66 1.90 -5.36
CA ALA A 440 23.27 1.52 -5.15
C ALA A 440 22.78 0.50 -6.21
N ALA A 441 23.09 0.74 -7.49
CA ALA A 441 22.81 -0.18 -8.58
C ALA A 441 23.48 -1.55 -8.39
N ALA A 442 24.74 -1.55 -7.97
CA ALA A 442 25.51 -2.78 -7.71
C ALA A 442 24.93 -3.58 -6.54
N GLU A 443 24.45 -2.91 -5.48
CA GLU A 443 23.77 -3.58 -4.36
C GLU A 443 22.48 -4.27 -4.80
N ILE A 444 21.66 -3.61 -5.65
CA ILE A 444 20.44 -4.21 -6.19
C ILE A 444 20.79 -5.40 -7.09
N GLN A 445 21.78 -5.25 -7.97
CA GLN A 445 22.22 -6.33 -8.85
C GLN A 445 22.79 -7.53 -8.07
N ALA A 446 23.53 -7.28 -6.97
CA ALA A 446 24.09 -8.33 -6.14
C ALA A 446 23.00 -9.20 -5.47
N GLU A 447 21.85 -8.65 -5.11
CA GLU A 447 20.70 -9.42 -4.61
C GLU A 447 20.26 -10.49 -5.63
N ILE A 448 20.18 -10.09 -6.89
CA ILE A 448 19.84 -10.98 -8.02
C ILE A 448 20.93 -12.03 -8.24
N ASP A 449 22.18 -11.62 -8.23
CA ASP A 449 23.31 -12.52 -8.52
C ASP A 449 23.54 -13.55 -7.42
N ASN A 450 23.21 -13.23 -6.17
CA ASN A 450 23.32 -14.10 -5.01
C ASN A 450 22.13 -15.07 -4.85
N ALA A 451 21.01 -14.82 -5.51
CA ALA A 451 19.81 -15.66 -5.43
C ALA A 451 19.86 -16.91 -6.35
N LYS A 452 20.97 -17.14 -7.04
CA LYS A 452 21.18 -18.26 -7.99
C LYS A 452 21.57 -19.56 -7.30
#